data_9b3bd13128dd0ecdc49e8a43a6243dc6
#
_entry.id   9b3bd13128dd0ecdc49e8a43a6243dc6
#
_cell.length_a   1.000
_cell.length_b   1.000
_cell.length_c   1.000
_cell.angle_alpha   90.00
_cell.angle_beta   90.00
_cell.angle_gamma   90.00
#
_symmetry.space_group_name_H-M   'P 1'
#
loop_
_entity.id
_entity.type
_entity.pdbx_description
1 polymer ?
#
loop_
_entity_poly.entity_id
_entity_poly.type
_entity_poly.pdbx_seq_one_letter_code
_entity_poly.pdbx_strand_id
1 'polypeptide(L)'
;MIKSTLKLVAAIVLFASCNQYEKAPSGMPYKITHGSGNEQMLKQGDYVKLNIEYRLKANDSVLSSTFGVIPVYFPVDTARLGKYTFTEVILKCRKGDKIEFSLSIDTLVKMGALQITNVFKAKDLIIGKAEIINVFNNVSLVDADYKKEQDIEKAKEIEAIAAYLAKNKITAVKSPEGVFIVVKEAGDANNKIDSGKIASVFYKGYTFNGVVFDSNLTPKDSVLKPYDVKVGTGSVIPGWDIGLKYFAKGGKGSLYIPSMLAYGPQANGNIKAYENLAFDIEIKDVNAAPASAPKK
;
A
#
# COMPACT_ATOMS: atom_id res chain seq x y z
N MET A 1 -17.97 27.53 -76.99
CA MET A 1 -17.53 26.33 -76.24
C MET A 1 -16.67 26.80 -75.06
N ILE A 2 -17.27 26.97 -73.86
CA ILE A 2 -16.61 27.46 -72.66
C ILE A 2 -16.42 26.24 -71.78
N LYS A 3 -15.14 25.81 -71.56
CA LYS A 3 -14.75 24.73 -70.67
C LYS A 3 -14.64 25.31 -69.26
N SER A 4 -15.60 24.99 -68.39
CA SER A 4 -15.54 25.26 -66.97
C SER A 4 -14.65 24.20 -66.26
N THR A 5 -13.52 24.59 -65.72
CA THR A 5 -12.64 23.78 -64.90
C THR A 5 -13.04 23.93 -63.43
N LEU A 6 -13.71 22.92 -62.88
CA LEU A 6 -14.08 22.83 -61.46
C LEU A 6 -12.82 22.50 -60.67
N LYS A 7 -12.30 23.47 -59.91
CA LYS A 7 -11.22 23.25 -58.95
C LYS A 7 -11.79 22.66 -57.66
N LEU A 8 -11.50 21.35 -57.43
CA LEU A 8 -11.79 20.66 -56.19
C LEU A 8 -10.76 21.15 -55.15
N VAL A 9 -11.20 21.97 -54.21
CA VAL A 9 -10.42 22.34 -53.02
C VAL A 9 -10.61 21.24 -51.99
N ALA A 10 -9.61 20.35 -51.88
CA ALA A 10 -9.55 19.38 -50.80
C ALA A 10 -9.18 20.14 -49.51
N ALA A 11 -10.16 20.33 -48.62
CA ALA A 11 -9.91 20.80 -47.29
C ALA A 11 -9.24 19.70 -46.50
N ILE A 12 -7.92 19.81 -46.35
CA ILE A 12 -7.15 18.98 -45.39
C ILE A 12 -7.52 19.46 -43.99
N VAL A 13 -8.43 18.72 -43.33
CA VAL A 13 -8.69 18.89 -41.92
C VAL A 13 -7.47 18.29 -41.17
N LEU A 14 -6.54 19.17 -40.88
CA LEU A 14 -5.45 18.88 -39.93
C LEU A 14 -6.12 18.67 -38.57
N PHE A 15 -6.34 17.40 -38.16
CA PHE A 15 -6.51 17.05 -36.77
C PHE A 15 -5.20 17.38 -36.03
N ALA A 16 -5.06 18.64 -35.63
CA ALA A 16 -4.10 18.98 -34.58
C ALA A 16 -4.55 18.24 -33.31
N SER A 17 -3.92 17.13 -33.01
CA SER A 17 -4.02 16.48 -31.74
C SER A 17 -3.58 17.49 -30.67
N CYS A 18 -4.57 18.23 -30.12
CA CYS A 18 -4.32 19.17 -29.03
C CYS A 18 -3.85 18.41 -27.81
N ASN A 19 -2.56 18.42 -27.61
CA ASN A 19 -1.85 17.92 -26.42
C ASN A 19 -1.98 18.96 -25.28
N GLN A 20 -3.13 19.65 -25.19
CA GLN A 20 -3.35 20.81 -24.33
C GLN A 20 -4.04 20.39 -23.03
N TYR A 21 -3.51 20.91 -21.91
CA TYR A 21 -4.17 20.77 -20.62
C TYR A 21 -5.45 21.60 -20.57
N GLU A 22 -6.53 20.99 -20.11
CA GLU A 22 -7.80 21.63 -19.76
C GLU A 22 -7.76 22.11 -18.30
N LYS A 23 -8.76 22.89 -17.89
CA LYS A 23 -8.95 23.27 -16.49
C LYS A 23 -10.22 22.60 -15.94
N ALA A 24 -10.09 21.95 -14.78
CA ALA A 24 -11.20 21.49 -13.98
C ALA A 24 -11.98 22.69 -13.38
N PRO A 25 -13.20 22.48 -12.84
CA PRO A 25 -14.00 23.56 -12.23
C PRO A 25 -13.25 24.36 -11.15
N SER A 26 -12.35 23.73 -10.39
CA SER A 26 -11.49 24.39 -9.42
C SER A 26 -10.30 25.16 -10.02
N GLY A 27 -10.11 25.09 -11.33
CA GLY A 27 -8.94 25.65 -12.02
C GLY A 27 -7.73 24.70 -12.07
N MET A 28 -7.81 23.48 -11.54
CA MET A 28 -6.75 22.46 -11.64
C MET A 28 -6.48 22.11 -13.11
N PRO A 29 -5.24 22.24 -13.61
CA PRO A 29 -4.87 21.76 -14.94
C PRO A 29 -4.91 20.23 -15.01
N TYR A 30 -5.52 19.67 -16.03
CA TYR A 30 -5.57 18.24 -16.29
C TYR A 30 -5.56 17.92 -17.78
N LYS A 31 -5.22 16.67 -18.09
CA LYS A 31 -5.30 16.08 -19.43
C LYS A 31 -5.79 14.65 -19.30
N ILE A 32 -6.81 14.27 -20.11
CA ILE A 32 -7.25 12.89 -20.23
C ILE A 32 -6.74 12.34 -21.55
N THR A 33 -6.07 11.19 -21.49
CA THR A 33 -5.73 10.38 -22.66
C THR A 33 -6.66 9.18 -22.65
N HIS A 34 -7.57 9.13 -23.62
CA HIS A 34 -8.54 8.05 -23.71
C HIS A 34 -7.90 6.74 -24.17
N GLY A 35 -8.29 5.64 -23.54
CA GLY A 35 -7.95 4.30 -23.96
C GLY A 35 -8.60 3.93 -25.29
N SER A 36 -8.14 2.87 -25.93
CA SER A 36 -8.59 2.41 -27.25
C SER A 36 -9.99 1.77 -27.29
N GLY A 37 -10.63 1.57 -26.14
CA GLY A 37 -11.94 0.92 -26.02
C GLY A 37 -13.12 1.86 -26.22
N ASN A 38 -14.30 1.29 -26.55
CA ASN A 38 -15.58 1.99 -26.59
C ASN A 38 -16.37 1.85 -25.28
N GLU A 39 -15.65 1.82 -24.14
CA GLU A 39 -16.22 1.69 -22.80
C GLU A 39 -17.11 2.91 -22.47
N GLN A 40 -18.13 2.67 -21.66
CA GLN A 40 -19.01 3.75 -21.20
C GLN A 40 -18.29 4.69 -20.25
N MET A 41 -18.67 5.97 -20.29
CA MET A 41 -18.22 6.96 -19.30
C MET A 41 -18.66 6.56 -17.90
N LEU A 42 -17.83 6.88 -16.92
CA LEU A 42 -18.14 6.70 -15.51
C LEU A 42 -19.37 7.52 -15.11
N LYS A 43 -20.18 6.96 -14.23
CA LYS A 43 -21.41 7.60 -13.73
C LYS A 43 -21.53 7.46 -12.22
N GLN A 44 -22.44 8.24 -11.66
CA GLN A 44 -22.81 8.14 -10.24
C GLN A 44 -23.14 6.68 -9.88
N GLY A 45 -22.56 6.20 -8.77
CA GLY A 45 -22.77 4.86 -8.22
C GLY A 45 -21.84 3.78 -8.77
N ASP A 46 -21.03 4.09 -9.79
CA ASP A 46 -19.96 3.19 -10.20
C ASP A 46 -18.85 3.13 -9.13
N TYR A 47 -18.06 2.06 -9.13
CA TYR A 47 -16.84 1.92 -8.35
C TYR A 47 -15.64 1.84 -9.28
N VAL A 48 -14.61 2.61 -8.99
CA VAL A 48 -13.41 2.70 -9.83
C VAL A 48 -12.25 2.01 -9.16
N LYS A 49 -11.53 1.18 -9.92
CA LYS A 49 -10.19 0.68 -9.61
C LYS A 49 -9.19 1.45 -10.45
N LEU A 50 -8.20 2.10 -9.82
CA LEU A 50 -7.18 2.83 -10.53
C LEU A 50 -5.80 2.75 -9.86
N ASN A 51 -4.76 2.91 -10.66
CA ASN A 51 -3.45 3.29 -10.15
C ASN A 51 -3.36 4.81 -10.09
N ILE A 52 -2.64 5.32 -9.08
CA ILE A 52 -2.38 6.75 -8.94
C ILE A 52 -0.95 6.96 -8.42
N GLU A 53 -0.30 7.99 -8.95
CA GLU A 53 1.01 8.43 -8.51
C GLU A 53 1.04 9.95 -8.36
N TYR A 54 1.69 10.41 -7.30
CA TYR A 54 1.99 11.82 -7.06
C TYR A 54 3.50 12.01 -7.00
N ARG A 55 4.01 13.01 -7.75
CA ARG A 55 5.43 13.37 -7.78
C ARG A 55 5.61 14.85 -7.51
N LEU A 56 6.64 15.21 -6.77
CA LEU A 56 7.06 16.60 -6.62
C LEU A 56 7.79 17.03 -7.91
N LYS A 57 7.31 18.10 -8.55
CA LYS A 57 7.88 18.56 -9.84
C LYS A 57 9.33 19.01 -9.74
N ALA A 58 9.71 19.63 -8.62
CA ALA A 58 11.03 20.22 -8.44
C ALA A 58 12.20 19.24 -8.57
N ASN A 59 12.02 17.98 -8.16
CA ASN A 59 13.08 16.98 -8.11
C ASN A 59 12.63 15.57 -8.57
N ASP A 60 11.42 15.47 -9.13
CA ASP A 60 10.79 14.22 -9.60
C ASP A 60 10.65 13.12 -8.52
N SER A 61 10.71 13.49 -7.23
CA SER A 61 10.55 12.52 -6.15
C SER A 61 9.11 12.01 -6.07
N VAL A 62 8.95 10.70 -5.93
CA VAL A 62 7.66 10.05 -5.70
C VAL A 62 7.20 10.35 -4.27
N LEU A 63 6.05 11.02 -4.14
CA LEU A 63 5.39 11.28 -2.86
C LEU A 63 4.51 10.11 -2.45
N SER A 64 3.80 9.53 -3.41
CA SER A 64 2.95 8.34 -3.24
C SER A 64 2.72 7.69 -4.60
N SER A 65 2.65 6.36 -4.64
CA SER A 65 2.33 5.60 -5.86
C SER A 65 1.66 4.28 -5.50
N THR A 66 0.64 3.90 -6.27
CA THR A 66 0.05 2.56 -6.22
C THR A 66 0.47 1.69 -7.40
N PHE A 67 1.31 2.21 -8.29
CA PHE A 67 1.86 1.39 -9.36
C PHE A 67 2.78 0.30 -8.79
N GLY A 68 2.46 -0.94 -9.13
CA GLY A 68 3.21 -2.11 -8.69
C GLY A 68 2.80 -2.69 -7.33
N VAL A 69 1.80 -2.10 -6.68
CA VAL A 69 1.15 -2.59 -5.46
C VAL A 69 -0.38 -2.62 -5.64
N ILE A 70 -1.15 -2.78 -4.57
CA ILE A 70 -2.62 -2.82 -4.66
C ILE A 70 -3.17 -1.48 -5.15
N PRO A 71 -3.98 -1.45 -6.23
CA PRO A 71 -4.65 -0.25 -6.73
C PRO A 71 -5.63 0.37 -5.73
N VAL A 72 -5.98 1.64 -5.93
CA VAL A 72 -7.03 2.31 -5.16
C VAL A 72 -8.41 1.94 -5.70
N TYR A 73 -9.36 1.79 -4.78
CA TYR A 73 -10.79 1.60 -5.09
C TYR A 73 -11.60 2.69 -4.42
N PHE A 74 -12.53 3.31 -5.14
CA PHE A 74 -13.46 4.27 -4.54
C PHE A 74 -14.78 4.32 -5.31
N PRO A 75 -15.88 4.67 -4.61
CA PRO A 75 -17.17 4.90 -5.26
C PRO A 75 -17.18 6.26 -5.97
N VAL A 76 -17.79 6.33 -7.16
CA VAL A 76 -18.11 7.58 -7.84
C VAL A 76 -19.35 8.18 -7.19
N ASP A 77 -19.12 9.04 -6.20
CA ASP A 77 -20.16 9.80 -5.51
C ASP A 77 -19.98 11.29 -5.80
N THR A 78 -20.82 11.83 -6.69
CA THR A 78 -20.72 13.21 -7.16
C THR A 78 -20.91 14.25 -6.05
N ALA A 79 -21.59 13.89 -4.95
CA ALA A 79 -21.74 14.76 -3.79
C ALA A 79 -20.48 14.85 -2.91
N ARG A 80 -19.57 13.88 -3.07
CA ARG A 80 -18.35 13.74 -2.25
C ARG A 80 -17.05 13.87 -3.06
N LEU A 81 -17.13 14.21 -4.36
CA LEU A 81 -15.94 14.48 -5.15
C LEU A 81 -15.17 15.65 -4.54
N GLY A 82 -13.88 15.45 -4.31
CA GLY A 82 -13.01 16.49 -3.74
C GLY A 82 -12.85 17.66 -4.73
N LYS A 83 -12.63 18.86 -4.19
CA LYS A 83 -12.23 20.01 -5.00
C LYS A 83 -10.72 20.04 -5.16
N TYR A 84 -10.23 20.52 -6.32
CA TYR A 84 -8.82 20.62 -6.66
C TYR A 84 -8.10 19.25 -6.61
N THR A 85 -8.75 18.25 -7.20
CA THR A 85 -8.26 16.87 -7.29
C THR A 85 -8.75 16.24 -8.60
N PHE A 86 -8.08 15.17 -9.07
CA PHE A 86 -8.45 14.48 -10.30
C PHE A 86 -9.91 13.95 -10.31
N THR A 87 -10.49 13.75 -9.14
CA THR A 87 -11.88 13.26 -9.04
C THR A 87 -12.90 14.25 -9.61
N GLU A 88 -12.58 15.55 -9.74
CA GLU A 88 -13.45 16.52 -10.38
C GLU A 88 -13.75 16.20 -11.86
N VAL A 89 -12.85 15.47 -12.51
CA VAL A 89 -12.97 15.11 -13.92
C VAL A 89 -13.29 13.63 -14.14
N ILE A 90 -13.54 12.89 -13.08
CA ILE A 90 -13.73 11.44 -13.14
C ILE A 90 -14.90 11.02 -14.03
N LEU A 91 -15.98 11.81 -14.08
CA LEU A 91 -17.14 11.55 -14.94
C LEU A 91 -16.87 11.75 -16.44
N LYS A 92 -15.73 12.35 -16.79
CA LYS A 92 -15.23 12.47 -18.17
C LYS A 92 -14.37 11.27 -18.58
N CYS A 93 -14.21 10.31 -17.70
CA CYS A 93 -13.33 9.17 -17.88
C CYS A 93 -14.10 7.87 -18.08
N ARG A 94 -13.41 6.88 -18.60
CA ARG A 94 -13.87 5.50 -18.78
C ARG A 94 -12.72 4.53 -18.46
N LYS A 95 -13.00 3.25 -18.40
CA LYS A 95 -11.98 2.23 -18.25
C LYS A 95 -10.88 2.36 -19.32
N GLY A 96 -9.62 2.25 -18.90
CA GLY A 96 -8.45 2.39 -19.75
C GLY A 96 -7.94 3.82 -19.94
N ASP A 97 -8.65 4.83 -19.43
CA ASP A 97 -8.21 6.21 -19.52
C ASP A 97 -7.07 6.53 -18.54
N LYS A 98 -6.20 7.45 -18.97
CA LYS A 98 -5.12 8.01 -18.15
C LYS A 98 -5.38 9.49 -17.94
N ILE A 99 -5.21 9.92 -16.70
CA ILE A 99 -5.39 11.31 -16.28
C ILE A 99 -4.03 11.82 -15.82
N GLU A 100 -3.53 12.89 -16.43
CA GLU A 100 -2.42 13.69 -15.91
C GLU A 100 -2.99 14.99 -15.35
N PHE A 101 -2.52 15.41 -14.18
CA PHE A 101 -2.98 16.64 -13.54
C PHE A 101 -1.86 17.27 -12.72
N SER A 102 -2.02 18.56 -12.40
CA SER A 102 -1.06 19.27 -11.56
C SER A 102 -1.73 20.06 -10.46
N LEU A 103 -1.14 19.97 -9.25
CA LEU A 103 -1.63 20.63 -8.05
C LEU A 103 -0.57 21.67 -7.61
N SER A 104 -0.99 22.93 -7.49
CA SER A 104 -0.15 23.99 -6.95
C SER A 104 -0.04 23.85 -5.42
N ILE A 105 1.16 23.82 -4.89
CA ILE A 105 1.38 23.79 -3.44
C ILE A 105 0.77 25.04 -2.78
N ASP A 106 0.90 26.21 -3.38
CA ASP A 106 0.32 27.45 -2.85
C ASP A 106 -1.23 27.37 -2.77
N THR A 107 -1.88 26.73 -3.75
CA THR A 107 -3.32 26.50 -3.72
C THR A 107 -3.73 25.53 -2.64
N LEU A 108 -3.01 24.41 -2.50
CA LEU A 108 -3.27 23.42 -1.44
C LEU A 108 -3.09 24.02 -0.05
N VAL A 109 -2.09 24.90 0.13
CA VAL A 109 -1.86 25.62 1.40
C VAL A 109 -3.02 26.57 1.69
N LYS A 110 -3.49 27.36 0.70
CA LYS A 110 -4.65 28.25 0.85
C LYS A 110 -5.93 27.48 1.21
N MET A 111 -6.08 26.26 0.73
CA MET A 111 -7.19 25.37 1.05
C MET A 111 -7.07 24.69 2.41
N GLY A 112 -5.93 24.84 3.10
CA GLY A 112 -5.64 24.15 4.36
C GLY A 112 -5.35 22.64 4.19
N ALA A 113 -5.16 22.17 2.95
CA ALA A 113 -4.90 20.77 2.65
C ALA A 113 -3.43 20.38 2.78
N LEU A 114 -2.52 21.35 2.83
CA LEU A 114 -1.08 21.17 2.92
C LEU A 114 -0.43 22.27 3.75
N GLN A 115 0.73 21.99 4.31
CA GLN A 115 1.59 23.01 4.95
C GLN A 115 2.93 23.11 4.23
N ILE A 116 3.52 24.31 4.22
CA ILE A 116 4.88 24.53 3.72
C ILE A 116 5.86 23.83 4.67
N THR A 117 6.79 23.07 4.10
CA THR A 117 7.83 22.31 4.82
C THR A 117 9.15 22.38 4.05
N ASN A 118 10.18 21.68 4.53
CA ASN A 118 11.40 21.47 3.75
C ASN A 118 11.19 20.64 2.48
N VAL A 119 10.12 19.84 2.40
CA VAL A 119 9.71 19.06 1.22
C VAL A 119 8.80 19.87 0.31
N PHE A 120 7.74 20.47 0.84
CA PHE A 120 6.74 21.21 0.09
C PHE A 120 7.05 22.71 0.11
N LYS A 121 7.59 23.23 -0.98
CA LYS A 121 7.99 24.65 -1.09
C LYS A 121 6.94 25.47 -1.84
N ALA A 122 6.85 26.75 -1.51
CA ALA A 122 6.03 27.70 -2.24
C ALA A 122 6.38 27.71 -3.74
N LYS A 123 5.38 27.91 -4.60
CA LYS A 123 5.48 27.95 -6.07
C LYS A 123 5.82 26.63 -6.73
N ASP A 124 5.99 25.54 -5.99
CA ASP A 124 6.19 24.22 -6.58
C ASP A 124 4.86 23.53 -6.93
N LEU A 125 4.93 22.46 -7.70
CA LEU A 125 3.79 21.69 -8.18
C LEU A 125 3.93 20.21 -7.77
N ILE A 126 2.82 19.60 -7.48
CA ILE A 126 2.70 18.14 -7.43
C ILE A 126 2.08 17.69 -8.76
N ILE A 127 2.77 16.81 -9.47
CA ILE A 127 2.29 16.18 -10.70
C ILE A 127 1.61 14.87 -10.32
N GLY A 128 0.33 14.73 -10.69
CA GLY A 128 -0.45 13.52 -10.49
C GLY A 128 -0.66 12.76 -11.80
N LYS A 129 -0.61 11.44 -11.72
CA LYS A 129 -0.98 10.53 -12.82
C LYS A 129 -1.93 9.49 -12.26
N ALA A 130 -3.09 9.30 -12.91
CA ALA A 130 -4.00 8.22 -12.58
C ALA A 130 -4.32 7.39 -13.83
N GLU A 131 -4.48 6.08 -13.68
CA GLU A 131 -4.85 5.15 -14.75
C GLU A 131 -6.04 4.30 -14.30
N ILE A 132 -7.17 4.40 -15.00
CA ILE A 132 -8.39 3.67 -14.68
C ILE A 132 -8.28 2.24 -15.19
N ILE A 133 -8.12 1.30 -14.27
CA ILE A 133 -7.89 -0.12 -14.57
C ILE A 133 -9.20 -0.84 -14.82
N ASN A 134 -10.19 -0.60 -13.95
CA ASN A 134 -11.49 -1.27 -14.05
C ASN A 134 -12.60 -0.44 -13.42
N VAL A 135 -13.86 -0.79 -13.78
CA VAL A 135 -15.08 -0.18 -13.27
C VAL A 135 -16.04 -1.29 -12.84
N PHE A 136 -16.63 -1.15 -11.67
CA PHE A 136 -17.57 -2.10 -11.11
C PHE A 136 -18.90 -1.39 -10.83
N ASN A 137 -20.01 -2.11 -10.91
CA ASN A 137 -21.36 -1.60 -10.68
C ASN A 137 -21.93 -1.96 -9.30
N ASN A 138 -21.19 -2.71 -8.48
CA ASN A 138 -21.58 -3.02 -7.11
C ASN A 138 -20.36 -3.33 -6.23
N VAL A 139 -20.55 -3.22 -4.91
CA VAL A 139 -19.49 -3.38 -3.91
C VAL A 139 -18.98 -4.83 -3.80
N SER A 140 -19.83 -5.84 -4.02
CA SER A 140 -19.40 -7.25 -3.91
C SER A 140 -18.35 -7.60 -4.95
N LEU A 141 -18.43 -7.02 -6.15
CA LEU A 141 -17.40 -7.19 -7.18
C LEU A 141 -16.10 -6.48 -6.80
N VAL A 142 -16.20 -5.32 -6.14
CA VAL A 142 -15.02 -4.61 -5.60
C VAL A 142 -14.33 -5.46 -4.55
N ASP A 143 -15.08 -6.00 -3.59
CA ASP A 143 -14.52 -6.82 -2.49
C ASP A 143 -13.82 -8.07 -3.04
N ALA A 144 -14.44 -8.73 -4.02
CA ALA A 144 -13.85 -9.91 -4.68
C ALA A 144 -12.55 -9.58 -5.43
N ASP A 145 -12.53 -8.46 -6.18
CA ASP A 145 -11.36 -8.02 -6.92
C ASP A 145 -10.26 -7.52 -5.98
N TYR A 146 -10.60 -6.77 -4.94
CA TYR A 146 -9.66 -6.31 -3.92
C TYR A 146 -8.99 -7.49 -3.18
N LYS A 147 -9.77 -8.51 -2.82
CA LYS A 147 -9.24 -9.74 -2.23
C LYS A 147 -8.24 -10.43 -3.15
N LYS A 148 -8.53 -10.50 -4.44
CA LYS A 148 -7.61 -11.03 -5.44
C LYS A 148 -6.31 -10.23 -5.51
N GLU A 149 -6.37 -8.89 -5.49
CA GLU A 149 -5.18 -8.04 -5.47
C GLU A 149 -4.34 -8.26 -4.18
N GLN A 150 -5.00 -8.42 -3.04
CA GLN A 150 -4.32 -8.76 -1.78
C GLN A 150 -3.56 -10.09 -1.87
N ASP A 151 -4.18 -11.11 -2.47
CA ASP A 151 -3.56 -12.43 -2.63
C ASP A 151 -2.37 -12.37 -3.61
N ILE A 152 -2.48 -11.59 -4.69
CA ILE A 152 -1.39 -11.33 -5.64
C ILE A 152 -0.23 -10.62 -4.96
N GLU A 153 -0.49 -9.53 -4.22
CA GLU A 153 0.56 -8.78 -3.54
C GLU A 153 1.26 -9.65 -2.49
N LYS A 154 0.49 -10.39 -1.68
CA LYS A 154 1.05 -11.32 -0.70
C LYS A 154 1.95 -12.39 -1.35
N ALA A 155 1.54 -12.97 -2.49
CA ALA A 155 2.35 -13.94 -3.21
C ALA A 155 3.67 -13.34 -3.69
N LYS A 156 3.63 -12.12 -4.25
CA LYS A 156 4.80 -11.36 -4.69
C LYS A 156 5.76 -11.04 -3.54
N GLU A 157 5.23 -10.65 -2.37
CA GLU A 157 6.04 -10.41 -1.17
C GLU A 157 6.72 -11.69 -0.67
N ILE A 158 6.01 -12.82 -0.68
CA ILE A 158 6.57 -14.13 -0.31
C ILE A 158 7.74 -14.51 -1.24
N GLU A 159 7.62 -14.29 -2.55
CA GLU A 159 8.72 -14.51 -3.50
C GLU A 159 9.89 -13.57 -3.24
N ALA A 160 9.64 -12.30 -2.95
CA ALA A 160 10.69 -11.34 -2.62
C ALA A 160 11.44 -11.73 -1.33
N ILE A 161 10.74 -12.21 -0.29
CA ILE A 161 11.35 -12.71 0.94
C ILE A 161 12.20 -13.95 0.65
N ALA A 162 11.67 -14.91 -0.12
CA ALA A 162 12.41 -16.11 -0.49
C ALA A 162 13.72 -15.77 -1.23
N ALA A 163 13.66 -14.82 -2.17
CA ALA A 163 14.85 -14.33 -2.89
C ALA A 163 15.86 -13.65 -1.95
N TYR A 164 15.39 -12.83 -1.00
CA TYR A 164 16.23 -12.22 0.02
C TYR A 164 16.95 -13.28 0.88
N LEU A 165 16.22 -14.29 1.37
CA LEU A 165 16.77 -15.37 2.19
C LEU A 165 17.82 -16.17 1.42
N ALA A 166 17.53 -16.53 0.15
CA ALA A 166 18.47 -17.24 -0.71
C ALA A 166 19.76 -16.43 -0.96
N LYS A 167 19.64 -15.13 -1.28
CA LYS A 167 20.79 -14.23 -1.47
C LYS A 167 21.67 -14.15 -0.22
N ASN A 168 21.07 -14.17 0.95
CA ASN A 168 21.79 -14.08 2.23
C ASN A 168 22.16 -15.46 2.82
N LYS A 169 21.91 -16.56 2.08
CA LYS A 169 22.20 -17.95 2.50
C LYS A 169 21.51 -18.32 3.82
N ILE A 170 20.30 -17.83 4.03
CA ILE A 170 19.48 -18.09 5.21
C ILE A 170 18.52 -19.24 4.90
N THR A 171 18.58 -20.31 5.66
CA THR A 171 17.62 -21.42 5.60
C THR A 171 16.47 -21.17 6.56
N ALA A 172 15.24 -21.16 6.06
CA ALA A 172 14.04 -20.92 6.85
C ALA A 172 12.94 -21.93 6.51
N VAL A 173 12.06 -22.22 7.46
CA VAL A 173 10.80 -22.92 7.24
C VAL A 173 9.75 -21.89 6.85
N LYS A 174 8.97 -22.16 5.81
CA LYS A 174 7.84 -21.31 5.41
C LYS A 174 6.54 -21.86 5.99
N SER A 175 5.77 -21.02 6.70
CA SER A 175 4.42 -21.38 7.14
C SER A 175 3.45 -21.43 5.95
N PRO A 176 2.28 -22.09 6.08
CA PRO A 176 1.24 -22.10 5.05
C PRO A 176 0.76 -20.68 4.69
N GLU A 177 0.75 -19.76 5.66
CA GLU A 177 0.32 -18.37 5.47
C GLU A 177 1.38 -17.49 4.82
N GLY A 178 2.65 -17.93 4.75
CA GLY A 178 3.74 -17.25 4.06
C GLY A 178 4.75 -16.54 4.95
N VAL A 179 4.73 -16.73 6.27
CA VAL A 179 5.81 -16.30 7.16
C VAL A 179 7.00 -17.25 7.00
N PHE A 180 8.24 -16.72 6.99
CA PHE A 180 9.44 -17.53 7.01
C PHE A 180 10.07 -17.48 8.41
N ILE A 181 10.39 -18.64 8.94
CA ILE A 181 10.85 -18.85 10.31
C ILE A 181 12.22 -19.50 10.30
N VAL A 182 13.20 -18.88 10.95
CA VAL A 182 14.51 -19.44 11.24
C VAL A 182 14.54 -19.82 12.71
N VAL A 183 14.52 -21.12 13.00
CA VAL A 183 14.66 -21.62 14.37
C VAL A 183 16.14 -21.88 14.64
N LYS A 184 16.77 -21.05 15.48
CA LYS A 184 18.15 -21.23 15.95
C LYS A 184 18.18 -22.15 17.16
N GLU A 185 17.25 -21.92 18.10
CA GLU A 185 17.02 -22.72 19.30
C GLU A 185 15.51 -22.95 19.41
N ALA A 186 15.08 -24.22 19.44
CA ALA A 186 13.64 -24.54 19.48
C ALA A 186 13.01 -24.25 20.85
N GLY A 187 13.81 -24.34 21.92
CA GLY A 187 13.35 -24.20 23.29
C GLY A 187 12.84 -25.53 23.89
N ASP A 188 12.19 -25.44 25.07
CA ASP A 188 11.67 -26.58 25.81
C ASP A 188 10.41 -27.15 25.18
N ALA A 189 10.49 -28.35 24.61
CA ALA A 189 9.38 -29.01 23.91
C ALA A 189 8.12 -29.22 24.77
N ASN A 190 8.23 -29.20 26.10
CA ASN A 190 7.09 -29.31 27.03
C ASN A 190 6.37 -27.96 27.24
N ASN A 191 6.99 -26.85 26.86
CA ASN A 191 6.49 -25.49 27.02
C ASN A 191 6.35 -24.78 25.67
N LYS A 192 5.70 -25.45 24.70
CA LYS A 192 5.42 -24.88 23.35
C LYS A 192 4.43 -23.75 23.42
N ILE A 193 4.63 -22.76 22.55
CA ILE A 193 3.68 -21.69 22.29
C ILE A 193 2.51 -22.22 21.47
N ASP A 194 1.29 -21.89 21.91
CA ASP A 194 0.05 -22.19 21.19
C ASP A 194 -0.95 -21.04 21.36
N SER A 195 -2.03 -21.07 20.58
CA SER A 195 -3.10 -20.07 20.65
C SER A 195 -3.67 -19.99 22.08
N GLY A 196 -3.86 -18.74 22.56
CA GLY A 196 -4.35 -18.46 23.90
C GLY A 196 -3.28 -18.42 24.99
N LYS A 197 -2.09 -18.94 24.79
CA LYS A 197 -0.97 -18.79 25.74
C LYS A 197 -0.35 -17.40 25.68
N ILE A 198 0.33 -17.02 26.76
CA ILE A 198 1.10 -15.78 26.83
C ILE A 198 2.58 -16.14 26.63
N ALA A 199 3.19 -15.59 25.58
CA ALA A 199 4.62 -15.66 25.33
C ALA A 199 5.28 -14.34 25.76
N SER A 200 6.29 -14.42 26.65
CA SER A 200 7.13 -13.29 27.03
C SER A 200 8.33 -13.22 26.09
N VAL A 201 8.38 -12.20 25.24
CA VAL A 201 9.30 -12.14 24.09
C VAL A 201 10.26 -10.96 24.20
N PHE A 202 11.55 -11.22 24.09
CA PHE A 202 12.52 -10.21 23.71
C PHE A 202 12.66 -10.17 22.20
N TYR A 203 12.73 -8.97 21.63
CA TYR A 203 12.79 -8.82 20.17
C TYR A 203 13.54 -7.59 19.70
N LYS A 204 13.94 -7.66 18.43
CA LYS A 204 14.42 -6.55 17.62
C LYS A 204 13.77 -6.63 16.26
N GLY A 205 12.94 -5.63 15.92
CA GLY A 205 12.30 -5.48 14.62
C GLY A 205 13.11 -4.58 13.69
N TYR A 206 13.32 -5.03 12.45
CA TYR A 206 14.07 -4.27 11.45
C TYR A 206 13.55 -4.54 10.03
N THR A 207 13.80 -3.57 9.13
CA THR A 207 13.52 -3.71 7.70
C THR A 207 14.63 -4.51 7.01
N PHE A 208 14.40 -5.00 5.81
CA PHE A 208 15.43 -5.74 5.04
C PHE A 208 16.64 -4.88 4.65
N ASN A 209 16.53 -3.56 4.78
CA ASN A 209 17.64 -2.62 4.64
C ASN A 209 18.41 -2.39 5.97
N GLY A 210 18.04 -3.11 7.03
CA GLY A 210 18.72 -3.05 8.34
C GLY A 210 18.29 -1.90 9.24
N VAL A 211 17.27 -1.12 8.87
CA VAL A 211 16.73 -0.03 9.72
C VAL A 211 15.94 -0.66 10.86
N VAL A 212 16.39 -0.47 12.09
CA VAL A 212 15.70 -0.90 13.30
C VAL A 212 14.56 0.08 13.57
N PHE A 213 13.33 -0.43 13.67
CA PHE A 213 12.16 0.39 13.94
C PHE A 213 11.58 0.18 15.35
N ASP A 214 11.85 -0.97 15.98
CA ASP A 214 11.40 -1.27 17.34
C ASP A 214 12.27 -2.34 17.98
N SER A 215 12.48 -2.27 19.32
CA SER A 215 13.24 -3.26 20.09
C SER A 215 13.01 -3.08 21.57
N ASN A 216 12.94 -4.19 22.31
CA ASN A 216 13.01 -4.21 23.79
C ASN A 216 14.32 -4.79 24.33
N LEU A 217 15.34 -4.97 23.47
CA LEU A 217 16.67 -5.44 23.85
C LEU A 217 17.56 -4.33 24.42
N THR A 218 17.21 -3.06 24.20
CA THR A 218 17.92 -1.91 24.75
C THR A 218 17.11 -1.33 25.90
N PRO A 219 17.59 -1.38 27.14
CA PRO A 219 16.82 -0.90 28.28
C PRO A 219 16.68 0.63 28.21
N LYS A 220 15.46 1.14 28.36
CA LYS A 220 15.21 2.56 28.62
C LYS A 220 15.52 2.93 30.08
N ASP A 221 15.35 1.94 31.00
CA ASP A 221 15.45 2.14 32.46
C ASP A 221 16.30 1.04 33.14
N SER A 222 17.46 0.69 32.60
CA SER A 222 18.41 -0.28 33.17
C SER A 222 17.90 -1.72 33.38
N VAL A 223 16.63 -2.02 33.11
CA VAL A 223 16.04 -3.36 33.24
C VAL A 223 15.37 -3.76 31.94
N LEU A 224 15.85 -4.84 31.32
CA LEU A 224 15.21 -5.46 30.15
C LEU A 224 13.90 -6.12 30.58
N LYS A 225 12.80 -5.73 29.96
CA LYS A 225 11.48 -6.35 30.15
C LYS A 225 11.02 -7.02 28.87
N PRO A 226 10.64 -8.31 28.91
CA PRO A 226 10.02 -8.94 27.76
C PRO A 226 8.65 -8.33 27.49
N TYR A 227 8.21 -8.43 26.25
CA TYR A 227 6.88 -8.05 25.81
C TYR A 227 5.97 -9.28 25.88
N ASP A 228 4.89 -9.19 26.65
CA ASP A 228 3.93 -10.28 26.81
C ASP A 228 2.89 -10.27 25.70
N VAL A 229 2.87 -11.34 24.92
CA VAL A 229 1.99 -11.52 23.76
C VAL A 229 1.01 -12.65 24.04
N LYS A 230 -0.30 -12.36 24.04
CA LYS A 230 -1.32 -13.41 24.02
C LYS A 230 -1.48 -13.90 22.59
N VAL A 231 -0.88 -15.04 22.28
CA VAL A 231 -0.73 -15.56 20.91
C VAL A 231 -2.07 -16.01 20.33
N GLY A 232 -2.30 -15.71 19.04
CA GLY A 232 -3.49 -16.12 18.30
C GLY A 232 -4.75 -15.30 18.60
N THR A 233 -4.60 -14.10 19.19
CA THR A 233 -5.73 -13.23 19.55
C THR A 233 -5.80 -11.94 18.73
N GLY A 234 -4.86 -11.73 17.80
CA GLY A 234 -4.77 -10.50 17.01
C GLY A 234 -4.30 -9.29 17.82
N SER A 235 -3.65 -9.50 18.97
CA SER A 235 -3.06 -8.42 19.78
C SER A 235 -1.74 -7.90 19.18
N VAL A 236 -1.18 -8.61 18.23
CA VAL A 236 0.02 -8.28 17.45
C VAL A 236 -0.24 -8.48 15.97
N ILE A 237 0.71 -8.11 15.13
CA ILE A 237 0.61 -8.36 13.68
C ILE A 237 0.43 -9.87 13.40
N PRO A 238 -0.37 -10.26 12.38
CA PRO A 238 -0.65 -11.67 12.07
C PRO A 238 0.60 -12.53 11.94
N GLY A 239 1.68 -11.99 11.38
CA GLY A 239 2.96 -12.68 11.22
C GLY A 239 3.58 -13.13 12.54
N TRP A 240 3.38 -12.41 13.65
CA TRP A 240 3.80 -12.82 14.97
C TRP A 240 2.93 -13.96 15.53
N ASP A 241 1.60 -13.83 15.43
CA ASP A 241 0.66 -14.87 15.86
C ASP A 241 0.90 -16.22 15.15
N ILE A 242 1.40 -16.17 13.92
CA ILE A 242 1.80 -17.35 13.14
C ILE A 242 3.18 -17.83 13.56
N GLY A 243 4.18 -16.94 13.51
CA GLY A 243 5.59 -17.28 13.64
C GLY A 243 5.99 -17.76 15.04
N LEU A 244 5.40 -17.18 16.10
CA LEU A 244 5.70 -17.55 17.48
C LEU A 244 5.37 -19.01 17.81
N LYS A 245 4.38 -19.62 17.14
CA LYS A 245 4.00 -21.03 17.34
C LYS A 245 5.08 -22.04 16.96
N TYR A 246 6.12 -21.61 16.24
CA TYR A 246 7.26 -22.47 15.91
C TYR A 246 8.30 -22.56 17.03
N PHE A 247 8.07 -21.88 18.18
CA PHE A 247 8.98 -21.79 19.30
C PHE A 247 8.36 -22.31 20.60
N ALA A 248 9.23 -22.48 21.59
CA ALA A 248 8.89 -22.83 22.95
C ALA A 248 9.68 -21.92 23.93
N LYS A 249 9.45 -22.06 25.23
CA LYS A 249 10.23 -21.36 26.27
C LYS A 249 11.74 -21.59 26.08
N GLY A 250 12.52 -20.52 26.04
CA GLY A 250 13.97 -20.55 25.78
C GLY A 250 14.30 -20.56 24.28
N GLY A 251 13.29 -20.63 23.38
CA GLY A 251 13.49 -20.64 21.95
C GLY A 251 14.03 -19.31 21.41
N LYS A 252 14.85 -19.38 20.35
CA LYS A 252 15.43 -18.21 19.67
C LYS A 252 15.42 -18.39 18.17
N GLY A 253 15.23 -17.29 17.45
CA GLY A 253 15.28 -17.32 16.01
C GLY A 253 14.89 -16.01 15.36
N SER A 254 14.51 -16.09 14.10
CA SER A 254 14.09 -14.92 13.33
C SER A 254 12.81 -15.20 12.56
N LEU A 255 11.97 -14.19 12.44
CA LEU A 255 10.76 -14.19 11.62
C LEU A 255 10.98 -13.22 10.45
N TYR A 256 10.62 -13.63 9.22
CA TYR A 256 10.55 -12.76 8.05
C TYR A 256 9.11 -12.75 7.56
N ILE A 257 8.49 -11.59 7.62
CA ILE A 257 7.04 -11.42 7.55
C ILE A 257 6.68 -10.58 6.34
N PRO A 258 5.83 -11.09 5.42
CA PRO A 258 5.26 -10.28 4.35
C PRO A 258 4.50 -9.08 4.92
N SER A 259 4.55 -7.93 4.24
CA SER A 259 3.86 -6.74 4.70
C SER A 259 2.36 -6.98 4.91
N MET A 260 1.73 -7.79 4.05
CA MET A 260 0.31 -8.17 4.17
C MET A 260 -0.03 -8.99 5.43
N LEU A 261 0.97 -9.48 6.14
CA LEU A 261 0.84 -10.10 7.47
C LEU A 261 1.43 -9.21 8.58
N ALA A 262 1.71 -7.93 8.27
CA ALA A 262 2.21 -6.90 9.17
C ALA A 262 1.35 -5.62 9.05
N TYR A 263 1.88 -4.53 8.50
CA TYR A 263 1.19 -3.24 8.39
C TYR A 263 0.55 -3.00 7.01
N GLY A 264 0.82 -3.84 6.02
CA GLY A 264 0.22 -3.80 4.68
C GLY A 264 0.43 -2.46 3.97
N PRO A 265 -0.65 -1.87 3.42
CA PRO A 265 -0.57 -0.61 2.67
C PRO A 265 -0.31 0.63 3.55
N GLN A 266 -0.25 0.49 4.86
CA GLN A 266 -0.11 1.61 5.77
C GLN A 266 1.34 1.78 6.22
N ALA A 267 1.88 2.99 6.05
CA ALA A 267 3.15 3.34 6.65
C ALA A 267 2.99 3.52 8.19
N ASN A 268 4.00 3.10 8.97
CA ASN A 268 3.98 3.22 10.42
C ASN A 268 5.36 3.62 10.94
N GLY A 269 5.52 4.87 11.35
CA GLY A 269 6.81 5.43 11.78
C GLY A 269 7.86 5.32 10.67
N ASN A 270 8.93 4.55 10.93
CA ASN A 270 9.99 4.30 9.96
C ASN A 270 9.71 3.14 8.99
N ILE A 271 8.56 2.48 9.12
CA ILE A 271 8.12 1.39 8.23
C ILE A 271 7.33 2.01 7.08
N LYS A 272 7.74 1.73 5.86
CA LYS A 272 7.02 2.19 4.66
C LYS A 272 5.80 1.34 4.39
N ALA A 273 4.87 1.85 3.59
CA ALA A 273 3.80 1.04 3.03
C ALA A 273 4.37 -0.17 2.25
N TYR A 274 3.75 -1.32 2.39
CA TYR A 274 4.16 -2.59 1.75
C TYR A 274 5.60 -3.02 2.10
N GLU A 275 6.11 -2.68 3.28
CA GLU A 275 7.45 -3.07 3.70
C GLU A 275 7.45 -4.41 4.44
N ASN A 276 8.20 -5.37 3.89
CA ASN A 276 8.46 -6.66 4.53
C ASN A 276 9.34 -6.46 5.76
N LEU A 277 9.04 -7.18 6.84
CA LEU A 277 9.69 -7.01 8.13
C LEU A 277 10.46 -8.25 8.56
N ALA A 278 11.54 -8.02 9.30
CA ALA A 278 12.27 -9.07 9.98
C ALA A 278 12.29 -8.79 11.50
N PHE A 279 12.19 -9.87 12.29
CA PHE A 279 12.30 -9.80 13.73
C PHE A 279 13.26 -10.88 14.22
N ASP A 280 14.27 -10.50 14.98
CA ASP A 280 15.00 -11.45 15.84
C ASP A 280 14.23 -11.55 17.15
N ILE A 281 13.99 -12.78 17.62
CA ILE A 281 13.18 -13.05 18.81
C ILE A 281 13.88 -14.02 19.76
N GLU A 282 13.63 -13.84 21.07
CA GLU A 282 13.98 -14.77 22.14
C GLU A 282 12.77 -14.95 23.06
N ILE A 283 12.33 -16.18 23.26
CA ILE A 283 11.20 -16.54 24.12
C ILE A 283 11.68 -16.73 25.55
N LYS A 284 11.39 -15.78 26.41
CA LYS A 284 11.78 -15.82 27.82
C LYS A 284 10.94 -16.79 28.63
N ASP A 285 9.62 -16.74 28.42
CA ASP A 285 8.66 -17.58 29.12
C ASP A 285 7.40 -17.86 28.29
N VAL A 286 6.69 -18.93 28.66
CA VAL A 286 5.40 -19.30 28.05
C VAL A 286 4.45 -19.71 29.18
N ASN A 287 3.36 -18.93 29.37
CA ASN A 287 2.41 -19.12 30.45
C ASN A 287 0.99 -19.40 29.90
N ALA A 288 0.16 -20.10 30.67
CA ALA A 288 -1.25 -20.15 30.41
C ALA A 288 -1.87 -18.74 30.58
N ALA A 289 -2.81 -18.36 29.71
CA ALA A 289 -3.55 -17.14 29.95
C ALA A 289 -4.36 -17.25 31.26
N PRO A 290 -4.47 -16.17 32.08
CA PRO A 290 -5.36 -16.16 33.22
C PRO A 290 -6.77 -16.58 32.81
N ALA A 291 -7.42 -17.43 33.60
CA ALA A 291 -8.82 -17.76 33.38
C ALA A 291 -9.62 -16.45 33.33
N SER A 292 -10.42 -16.27 32.27
CA SER A 292 -11.31 -15.09 32.20
C SER A 292 -12.25 -15.13 33.40
N ALA A 293 -12.28 -14.05 34.17
CA ALA A 293 -13.28 -13.91 35.25
C ALA A 293 -14.67 -14.14 34.66
N PRO A 294 -15.56 -14.90 35.35
CA PRO A 294 -16.90 -15.09 34.83
C PRO A 294 -17.58 -13.72 34.67
N LYS A 295 -18.15 -13.48 33.49
CA LYS A 295 -18.96 -12.29 33.24
C LYS A 295 -20.11 -12.34 34.26
N LYS A 296 -20.14 -11.36 35.17
CA LYS A 296 -21.28 -11.14 36.05
C LYS A 296 -22.48 -10.62 35.27
#